data_3bbff24acf751a9c992679a7b1ed23d8
#
_entry.id   3bbff24acf751a9c992679a7b1ed23d8
#
_cell.length_a   1.000
_cell.length_b   1.000
_cell.length_c   1.000
_cell.angle_alpha   90.00
_cell.angle_beta   90.00
_cell.angle_gamma   90.00
#
_symmetry.space_group_name_H-M   'P 1'
#
loop_
_entity.id
_entity.type
_entity.pdbx_description
1 polymer ?
#
loop_
_entity_poly.entity_id
_entity_poly.type
_entity_poly.pdbx_seq_one_letter_code
_entity_poly.pdbx_strand_id
1 'polypeptide(L)'
;MRQNKRKKIVIILLCILLLTGCTKNLKDKSGKVITNKDTGQSITENIICKPTNKKVIKIYEDNKVKINKLPECDKFNALKNYEGLWTSVFVKPLAWLILKIGKALKSYGASIIITCLLIRLVLMPITKKTAMQSEMIKKAGPELEKLEKKYANKDSKEDQMKKAQEMMMIYQKYKINPASGCILAFVQLPLLFAFLEAINRTPALFENNFLVFQMGTTPLVGIATHHNYWYIILIVLIIGTTFISFKKTMKDQSGAAANQMKYTIYFMLAMISIASFTLPASLGIYWITSSLFTIGQNMYVERKKN
;
A
#
# COMPACT_ATOMS: atom_id res chain seq x y z
N MET A 1 13.10 6.30 -30.92
CA MET A 1 13.55 4.99 -30.38
C MET A 1 14.30 5.06 -29.06
N ARG A 2 15.20 6.00 -28.80
CA ARG A 2 16.00 6.12 -27.55
C ARG A 2 15.18 6.37 -26.27
N GLN A 3 14.09 7.13 -26.36
CA GLN A 3 13.19 7.47 -25.22
C GLN A 3 12.38 6.25 -24.75
N ASN A 4 12.01 5.36 -25.65
CA ASN A 4 11.24 4.13 -25.32
C ASN A 4 12.12 3.08 -24.64
N LYS A 5 13.42 3.00 -24.98
CA LYS A 5 14.40 2.13 -24.30
C LYS A 5 14.62 2.59 -22.84
N ARG A 6 14.78 3.90 -22.60
CA ARG A 6 14.92 4.45 -21.23
C ARG A 6 13.71 4.16 -20.36
N LYS A 7 12.50 4.31 -20.88
CA LYS A 7 11.26 3.97 -20.13
C LYS A 7 11.18 2.50 -19.79
N LYS A 8 11.51 1.58 -20.71
CA LYS A 8 11.57 0.14 -20.44
C LYS A 8 12.61 -0.21 -19.38
N ILE A 9 13.80 0.39 -19.44
CA ILE A 9 14.86 0.19 -18.45
C ILE A 9 14.42 0.67 -17.07
N VAL A 10 13.77 1.82 -16.97
CA VAL A 10 13.23 2.34 -15.69
C VAL A 10 12.18 1.39 -15.11
N ILE A 11 11.26 0.86 -15.92
CA ILE A 11 10.25 -0.10 -15.48
C ILE A 11 10.90 -1.41 -15.00
N ILE A 12 11.88 -1.93 -15.74
CA ILE A 12 12.61 -3.15 -15.35
C ILE A 12 13.39 -2.93 -14.06
N LEU A 13 14.07 -1.78 -13.90
CA LEU A 13 14.78 -1.42 -12.67
C LEU A 13 13.81 -1.29 -11.48
N LEU A 14 12.63 -0.72 -11.70
CA LEU A 14 11.58 -0.62 -10.66
C LEU A 14 11.05 -2.01 -10.27
N CYS A 15 10.84 -2.90 -11.24
CA CYS A 15 10.44 -4.29 -10.97
C CYS A 15 11.53 -5.06 -10.20
N ILE A 16 12.80 -4.88 -10.57
CA ILE A 16 13.93 -5.50 -9.87
C ILE A 16 14.05 -4.96 -8.44
N LEU A 17 13.85 -3.65 -8.23
CA LEU A 17 13.83 -3.03 -6.89
C LEU A 17 12.72 -3.59 -6.00
N LEU A 18 11.55 -3.92 -6.56
CA LEU A 18 10.44 -4.54 -5.84
C LEU A 18 10.72 -6.00 -5.45
N LEU A 19 11.62 -6.69 -6.17
CA LEU A 19 11.96 -8.09 -5.91
C LEU A 19 13.05 -8.28 -4.85
N THR A 20 13.82 -7.22 -4.51
CA THR A 20 15.00 -7.33 -3.63
C THR A 20 14.71 -7.09 -2.15
N GLY A 21 13.50 -6.69 -1.77
CA GLY A 21 13.14 -6.35 -0.39
C GLY A 21 11.91 -7.13 0.07
N CYS A 22 12.06 -8.39 0.46
CA CYS A 22 10.98 -9.14 1.07
C CYS A 22 11.24 -9.37 2.56
N THR A 23 10.21 -9.17 3.37
CA THR A 23 10.18 -9.67 4.75
C THR A 23 10.49 -11.16 4.73
N LYS A 24 11.55 -11.57 5.42
CA LYS A 24 11.89 -12.99 5.57
C LYS A 24 11.10 -13.55 6.74
N ASN A 25 10.14 -14.42 6.46
CA ASN A 25 9.42 -15.12 7.50
C ASN A 25 10.29 -16.22 8.10
N LEU A 26 10.29 -16.31 9.42
CA LEU A 26 10.94 -17.39 10.14
C LEU A 26 10.22 -18.70 9.85
N LYS A 27 10.97 -19.72 9.46
CA LYS A 27 10.44 -21.05 9.10
C LYS A 27 10.99 -22.11 10.06
N ASP A 28 10.15 -23.10 10.34
CA ASP A 28 10.56 -24.29 11.06
C ASP A 28 11.39 -25.25 10.17
N LYS A 29 11.79 -26.39 10.73
CA LYS A 29 12.59 -27.40 10.02
C LYS A 29 11.83 -28.03 8.83
N SER A 30 10.51 -27.95 8.82
CA SER A 30 9.65 -28.46 7.72
C SER A 30 9.39 -27.41 6.63
N GLY A 31 9.94 -26.18 6.79
CA GLY A 31 9.73 -25.06 5.86
C GLY A 31 8.43 -24.30 6.09
N LYS A 32 7.65 -24.65 7.12
CA LYS A 32 6.42 -23.93 7.48
C LYS A 32 6.72 -22.64 8.22
N VAL A 33 5.99 -21.57 7.88
CA VAL A 33 6.14 -20.27 8.55
C VAL A 33 5.70 -20.38 10.01
N ILE A 34 6.56 -19.91 10.91
CA ILE A 34 6.28 -19.84 12.34
C ILE A 34 5.38 -18.63 12.58
N THR A 35 4.28 -18.87 13.28
CA THR A 35 3.32 -17.83 13.69
C THR A 35 3.28 -17.72 15.20
N ASN A 36 3.12 -16.50 15.70
CA ASN A 36 2.82 -16.28 17.10
C ASN A 36 1.37 -16.71 17.36
N LYS A 37 1.19 -17.74 18.18
CA LYS A 37 -0.14 -18.31 18.48
C LYS A 37 -1.08 -17.32 19.16
N ASP A 38 -0.53 -16.39 19.96
CA ASP A 38 -1.33 -15.42 20.69
C ASP A 38 -1.87 -14.30 19.77
N THR A 39 -1.18 -14.01 18.65
CA THR A 39 -1.54 -12.88 17.76
C THR A 39 -1.91 -13.29 16.34
N GLY A 40 -1.57 -14.51 15.93
CA GLY A 40 -1.71 -14.97 14.56
C GLY A 40 -0.69 -14.36 13.58
N GLN A 41 0.24 -13.53 14.08
CA GLN A 41 1.24 -12.88 13.25
C GLN A 41 2.32 -13.87 12.82
N SER A 42 2.71 -13.81 11.55
CA SER A 42 3.90 -14.50 11.05
C SER A 42 5.16 -13.86 11.62
N ILE A 43 6.05 -14.67 12.20
CA ILE A 43 7.30 -14.17 12.79
C ILE A 43 8.29 -13.84 11.68
N THR A 44 8.85 -12.63 11.74
CA THR A 44 9.84 -12.13 10.80
C THR A 44 11.26 -12.46 11.30
N GLU A 45 12.08 -13.14 10.48
CA GLU A 45 13.45 -13.50 10.81
C GLU A 45 14.38 -12.27 10.85
N ASN A 46 14.26 -11.39 9.85
CA ASN A 46 15.14 -10.23 9.65
C ASN A 46 14.59 -8.95 10.33
N ILE A 47 14.29 -9.04 11.63
CA ILE A 47 13.87 -7.87 12.42
C ILE A 47 15.01 -6.86 12.57
N ILE A 48 14.65 -5.57 12.74
CA ILE A 48 15.63 -4.46 12.77
C ILE A 48 16.06 -4.03 14.17
N CYS A 49 15.33 -4.44 15.19
CA CYS A 49 15.64 -4.14 16.58
C CYS A 49 15.20 -5.27 17.49
N LYS A 50 15.70 -5.27 18.74
CA LYS A 50 15.47 -6.35 19.70
C LYS A 50 14.04 -6.31 20.25
N PRO A 51 13.29 -7.44 20.25
CA PRO A 51 11.99 -7.53 20.91
C PRO A 51 12.15 -7.45 22.44
N THR A 52 11.10 -6.99 23.12
CA THR A 52 11.05 -6.88 24.61
C THR A 52 10.15 -7.94 25.22
N ASN A 53 9.22 -8.49 24.47
CA ASN A 53 8.31 -9.53 24.95
C ASN A 53 9.03 -10.87 25.12
N LYS A 54 9.06 -11.41 26.34
CA LYS A 54 9.72 -12.66 26.68
C LYS A 54 9.29 -13.86 25.82
N LYS A 55 7.99 -13.96 25.48
CA LYS A 55 7.47 -15.03 24.63
C LYS A 55 8.02 -14.94 23.21
N VAL A 56 8.09 -13.71 22.66
CA VAL A 56 8.65 -13.44 21.32
C VAL A 56 10.14 -13.71 21.31
N ILE A 57 10.89 -13.26 22.32
CA ILE A 57 12.32 -13.56 22.49
C ILE A 57 12.56 -15.07 22.46
N LYS A 58 11.79 -15.84 23.23
CA LYS A 58 11.89 -17.29 23.27
C LYS A 58 11.69 -17.93 21.89
N ILE A 59 10.72 -17.44 21.09
CA ILE A 59 10.52 -17.96 19.73
C ILE A 59 11.79 -17.78 18.88
N TYR A 60 12.47 -16.65 18.98
CA TYR A 60 13.71 -16.40 18.25
C TYR A 60 14.87 -17.27 18.75
N GLU A 61 15.02 -17.44 20.07
CA GLU A 61 16.04 -18.27 20.69
C GLU A 61 15.88 -19.75 20.33
N ASP A 62 14.67 -20.29 20.44
CA ASP A 62 14.33 -21.67 20.07
C ASP A 62 14.65 -21.96 18.59
N ASN A 63 14.57 -20.95 17.75
CA ASN A 63 14.89 -21.05 16.31
C ASN A 63 16.30 -20.54 15.95
N LYS A 64 17.19 -20.34 16.95
CA LYS A 64 18.60 -19.97 16.79
C LYS A 64 18.84 -18.64 16.03
N VAL A 65 17.89 -17.73 16.06
CA VAL A 65 18.05 -16.38 15.49
C VAL A 65 18.84 -15.51 16.46
N LYS A 66 19.91 -14.89 15.98
CA LYS A 66 20.84 -14.09 16.81
C LYS A 66 20.30 -12.68 17.07
N ILE A 67 19.28 -12.55 17.93
CA ILE A 67 18.68 -11.26 18.29
C ILE A 67 19.53 -10.42 19.24
N ASN A 68 20.49 -11.01 19.94
CA ASN A 68 21.35 -10.32 20.93
C ASN A 68 22.27 -9.26 20.31
N LYS A 69 22.55 -9.36 19.00
CA LYS A 69 23.35 -8.37 18.25
C LYS A 69 22.56 -7.18 17.74
N LEU A 70 21.22 -7.24 17.85
CA LEU A 70 20.33 -6.17 17.39
C LEU A 70 20.30 -5.02 18.41
N PRO A 71 20.20 -3.77 17.97
CA PRO A 71 19.99 -2.64 18.87
C PRO A 71 18.62 -2.70 19.53
N GLU A 72 18.47 -2.08 20.67
CA GLU A 72 17.15 -1.77 21.22
C GLU A 72 16.37 -0.89 20.24
N CYS A 73 15.02 -1.04 20.16
CA CYS A 73 14.22 -0.33 19.16
C CYS A 73 14.32 1.20 19.30
N ASP A 74 14.52 1.71 20.50
CA ASP A 74 14.69 3.16 20.75
C ASP A 74 16.07 3.70 20.30
N LYS A 75 17.07 2.82 20.19
CA LYS A 75 18.44 3.13 19.72
C LYS A 75 18.66 2.78 18.24
N PHE A 76 17.61 2.31 17.54
CA PHE A 76 17.71 1.97 16.12
C PHE A 76 18.12 3.16 15.27
N ASN A 77 19.10 2.94 14.36
CA ASN A 77 19.59 3.96 13.42
C ASN A 77 19.46 3.43 11.99
N ALA A 78 18.70 4.15 11.16
CA ALA A 78 18.44 3.79 9.77
C ALA A 78 19.70 3.77 8.87
N LEU A 79 20.74 4.54 9.22
CA LEU A 79 21.95 4.71 8.40
C LEU A 79 23.02 3.63 8.68
N LYS A 80 22.87 2.84 9.75
CA LYS A 80 23.83 1.77 10.07
C LYS A 80 23.48 0.49 9.30
N ASN A 81 24.51 -0.29 8.94
CA ASN A 81 24.40 -1.63 8.34
C ASN A 81 23.57 -1.62 7.05
N TYR A 82 24.21 -1.36 5.92
CA TYR A 82 23.56 -1.41 4.61
C TYR A 82 23.00 -2.81 4.31
N GLU A 83 21.70 -2.89 3.95
CA GLU A 83 20.98 -4.14 3.67
C GLU A 83 20.36 -4.13 2.25
N GLY A 84 21.04 -3.53 1.30
CA GLY A 84 20.52 -3.34 -0.05
C GLY A 84 19.75 -2.03 -0.20
N LEU A 85 19.58 -1.61 -1.46
CA LEU A 85 19.03 -0.28 -1.80
C LEU A 85 17.58 -0.12 -1.30
N TRP A 86 16.75 -1.12 -1.50
CA TRP A 86 15.35 -1.08 -1.07
C TRP A 86 15.23 -0.90 0.44
N THR A 87 15.81 -1.80 1.19
CA THR A 87 15.74 -1.79 2.67
C THR A 87 16.36 -0.54 3.26
N SER A 88 17.55 -0.13 2.76
CA SER A 88 18.28 1.01 3.35
C SER A 88 17.69 2.36 3.00
N VAL A 89 17.05 2.51 1.82
CA VAL A 89 16.50 3.81 1.36
C VAL A 89 15.03 3.97 1.73
N PHE A 90 14.25 2.89 1.76
CA PHE A 90 12.80 2.98 2.01
C PHE A 90 12.40 2.39 3.37
N VAL A 91 12.76 1.15 3.65
CA VAL A 91 12.24 0.42 4.81
C VAL A 91 12.82 0.97 6.13
N LYS A 92 14.13 1.08 6.22
CA LYS A 92 14.81 1.53 7.45
C LYS A 92 14.51 2.98 7.83
N PRO A 93 14.46 3.95 6.90
CA PRO A 93 14.02 5.30 7.22
C PRO A 93 12.57 5.37 7.69
N LEU A 94 11.65 4.59 7.09
CA LEU A 94 10.26 4.50 7.56
C LEU A 94 10.19 3.92 8.97
N ALA A 95 10.85 2.80 9.21
CA ALA A 95 10.88 2.17 10.53
C ALA A 95 11.50 3.11 11.59
N TRP A 96 12.58 3.81 11.24
CA TRP A 96 13.21 4.78 12.12
C TRP A 96 12.26 5.93 12.47
N LEU A 97 11.55 6.45 11.48
CA LEU A 97 10.59 7.54 11.67
C LEU A 97 9.44 7.09 12.59
N ILE A 98 8.87 5.89 12.35
CA ILE A 98 7.84 5.28 13.19
C ILE A 98 8.34 5.12 14.63
N LEU A 99 9.56 4.60 14.83
CA LEU A 99 10.13 4.39 16.16
C LEU A 99 10.39 5.72 16.89
N LYS A 100 10.93 6.73 16.21
CA LYS A 100 11.20 8.04 16.81
C LYS A 100 9.92 8.77 17.22
N ILE A 101 8.91 8.81 16.33
CA ILE A 101 7.61 9.42 16.63
C ILE A 101 6.90 8.60 17.72
N GLY A 102 6.95 7.26 17.64
CA GLY A 102 6.33 6.38 18.62
C GLY A 102 6.88 6.57 20.04
N LYS A 103 8.20 6.74 20.16
CA LYS A 103 8.86 7.06 21.43
C LYS A 103 8.42 8.43 21.96
N ALA A 104 8.40 9.45 21.10
CA ALA A 104 8.03 10.81 21.47
C ALA A 104 6.58 10.90 21.95
N LEU A 105 5.66 10.23 21.27
CA LEU A 105 4.23 10.22 21.58
C LEU A 105 3.81 9.15 22.59
N LYS A 106 4.73 8.26 22.98
CA LYS A 106 4.43 7.06 23.78
C LYS A 106 3.31 6.21 23.16
N SER A 107 3.18 6.24 21.83
CA SER A 107 2.15 5.52 21.07
C SER A 107 2.63 5.17 19.67
N TYR A 108 2.86 3.88 19.43
CA TYR A 108 3.27 3.40 18.13
C TYR A 108 2.14 3.37 17.10
N GLY A 109 0.88 3.23 17.52
CA GLY A 109 -0.26 3.34 16.61
C GLY A 109 -0.42 4.77 16.06
N ALA A 110 -0.30 5.78 16.94
CA ALA A 110 -0.29 7.18 16.52
C ALA A 110 0.90 7.48 15.60
N SER A 111 2.06 6.87 15.84
CA SER A 111 3.24 7.06 15.00
C SER A 111 3.05 6.53 13.57
N ILE A 112 2.34 5.41 13.38
CA ILE A 112 1.99 4.91 12.04
C ILE A 112 1.14 5.94 11.30
N ILE A 113 0.11 6.49 11.97
CA ILE A 113 -0.77 7.51 11.40
C ILE A 113 0.04 8.72 10.94
N ILE A 114 0.84 9.29 11.85
CA ILE A 114 1.62 10.50 11.56
C ILE A 114 2.66 10.24 10.46
N THR A 115 3.39 9.12 10.54
CA THR A 115 4.37 8.76 9.49
C THR A 115 3.69 8.59 8.13
N CYS A 116 2.54 7.93 8.09
CA CYS A 116 1.76 7.80 6.86
C CYS A 116 1.37 9.16 6.29
N LEU A 117 0.84 10.05 7.13
CA LEU A 117 0.44 11.40 6.71
C LEU A 117 1.63 12.23 6.22
N LEU A 118 2.77 12.19 6.90
CA LEU A 118 3.98 12.90 6.49
C LEU A 118 4.46 12.44 5.10
N ILE A 119 4.56 11.13 4.88
CA ILE A 119 4.95 10.59 3.58
C ILE A 119 3.93 10.94 2.49
N ARG A 120 2.63 10.89 2.81
CA ARG A 120 1.57 11.31 1.89
C ARG A 120 1.65 12.79 1.53
N LEU A 121 1.99 13.65 2.46
CA LEU A 121 2.21 15.07 2.21
C LEU A 121 3.43 15.30 1.29
N VAL A 122 4.54 14.60 1.51
CA VAL A 122 5.72 14.65 0.63
C VAL A 122 5.38 14.18 -0.78
N LEU A 123 4.55 13.14 -0.93
CA LEU A 123 4.12 12.61 -2.22
C LEU A 123 2.94 13.38 -2.85
N MET A 124 2.34 14.31 -2.12
CA MET A 124 1.16 15.08 -2.57
C MET A 124 1.34 15.76 -3.92
N PRO A 125 2.47 16.42 -4.27
CA PRO A 125 2.62 17.06 -5.57
C PRO A 125 2.53 16.06 -6.75
N ILE A 126 2.98 14.83 -6.55
CA ILE A 126 2.89 13.76 -7.58
C ILE A 126 1.46 13.24 -7.67
N THR A 127 0.87 12.88 -6.54
CA THR A 127 -0.48 12.29 -6.49
C THR A 127 -1.57 13.28 -6.88
N LYS A 128 -1.38 14.58 -6.61
CA LYS A 128 -2.27 15.64 -7.07
C LYS A 128 -2.31 15.75 -8.60
N LYS A 129 -1.16 15.65 -9.28
CA LYS A 129 -1.12 15.64 -10.76
C LYS A 129 -1.95 14.48 -11.33
N THR A 130 -1.87 13.32 -10.70
CA THR A 130 -2.68 12.14 -11.10
C THR A 130 -4.16 12.36 -10.87
N ALA A 131 -4.55 12.93 -9.73
CA ALA A 131 -5.95 13.27 -9.44
C ALA A 131 -6.51 14.30 -10.43
N MET A 132 -5.70 15.26 -10.88
CA MET A 132 -6.08 16.21 -11.92
C MET A 132 -6.31 15.53 -13.28
N GLN A 133 -5.55 14.49 -13.62
CA GLN A 133 -5.75 13.72 -14.86
C GLN A 133 -7.08 12.97 -14.84
N SER A 134 -7.51 12.40 -13.70
CA SER A 134 -8.84 11.77 -13.56
C SER A 134 -9.97 12.76 -13.89
N GLU A 135 -9.85 14.01 -13.45
CA GLU A 135 -10.84 15.06 -13.79
C GLU A 135 -10.86 15.39 -15.30
N MET A 136 -9.70 15.36 -15.98
CA MET A 136 -9.65 15.56 -17.43
C MET A 136 -10.29 14.40 -18.18
N ILE A 137 -10.10 13.17 -17.72
CA ILE A 137 -10.80 11.98 -18.28
C ILE A 137 -12.31 12.13 -18.13
N LYS A 138 -12.79 12.60 -16.96
CA LYS A 138 -14.23 12.87 -16.74
C LYS A 138 -14.78 13.89 -17.73
N LYS A 139 -14.05 14.97 -18.02
CA LYS A 139 -14.45 15.97 -19.01
C LYS A 139 -14.51 15.43 -20.43
N ALA A 140 -13.61 14.52 -20.78
CA ALA A 140 -13.59 13.82 -22.07
C ALA A 140 -14.64 12.70 -22.17
N GLY A 141 -15.29 12.33 -21.05
CA GLY A 141 -16.25 11.23 -20.95
C GLY A 141 -17.30 11.19 -22.06
N PRO A 142 -18.03 12.29 -22.36
CA PRO A 142 -19.05 12.31 -23.42
C PRO A 142 -18.49 11.99 -24.81
N GLU A 143 -17.26 12.43 -25.13
CA GLU A 143 -16.63 12.13 -26.43
C GLU A 143 -16.12 10.68 -26.46
N LEU A 144 -15.60 10.18 -25.35
CA LEU A 144 -15.18 8.78 -25.21
C LEU A 144 -16.37 7.82 -25.35
N GLU A 145 -17.54 8.16 -24.77
CA GLU A 145 -18.76 7.36 -24.92
C GLU A 145 -19.27 7.35 -26.36
N LYS A 146 -19.21 8.50 -27.07
CA LYS A 146 -19.56 8.55 -28.50
C LYS A 146 -18.64 7.69 -29.33
N LEU A 147 -17.34 7.71 -29.03
CA LEU A 147 -16.35 6.87 -29.70
C LEU A 147 -16.64 5.38 -29.46
N GLU A 148 -16.96 4.97 -28.24
CA GLU A 148 -17.34 3.61 -27.90
C GLU A 148 -18.57 3.14 -28.70
N LYS A 149 -19.62 3.95 -28.74
CA LYS A 149 -20.84 3.64 -29.50
C LYS A 149 -20.55 3.53 -31.00
N LYS A 150 -19.67 4.37 -31.55
CA LYS A 150 -19.27 4.35 -32.99
C LYS A 150 -18.63 3.01 -33.37
N TYR A 151 -17.91 2.37 -32.44
CA TYR A 151 -17.17 1.14 -32.67
C TYR A 151 -17.74 -0.09 -31.93
N ALA A 152 -18.95 0.01 -31.33
CA ALA A 152 -19.53 -1.05 -30.50
C ALA A 152 -19.72 -2.41 -31.22
N ASN A 153 -19.97 -2.37 -32.55
CA ASN A 153 -20.21 -3.57 -33.36
C ASN A 153 -19.12 -3.75 -34.44
N LYS A 154 -17.91 -3.23 -34.22
CA LYS A 154 -16.81 -3.26 -35.17
C LYS A 154 -15.59 -3.95 -34.56
N ASP A 155 -15.40 -5.22 -34.89
CA ASP A 155 -14.35 -6.07 -34.27
C ASP A 155 -13.14 -6.33 -35.19
N SER A 156 -13.10 -5.73 -36.40
CA SER A 156 -11.96 -5.91 -37.31
C SER A 156 -10.69 -5.29 -36.70
N LYS A 157 -9.53 -5.85 -37.04
CA LYS A 157 -8.23 -5.28 -36.60
C LYS A 157 -8.06 -3.81 -37.03
N GLU A 158 -8.59 -3.48 -38.23
CA GLU A 158 -8.55 -2.14 -38.77
C GLU A 158 -9.43 -1.17 -37.95
N ASP A 159 -10.64 -1.58 -37.58
CA ASP A 159 -11.54 -0.79 -36.73
C ASP A 159 -10.95 -0.56 -35.34
N GLN A 160 -10.33 -1.58 -34.74
CA GLN A 160 -9.64 -1.44 -33.46
C GLN A 160 -8.46 -0.45 -33.55
N MET A 161 -7.70 -0.45 -34.63
CA MET A 161 -6.64 0.53 -34.85
C MET A 161 -7.19 1.94 -35.04
N LYS A 162 -8.27 2.14 -35.82
CA LYS A 162 -8.94 3.44 -35.99
C LYS A 162 -9.50 3.95 -34.66
N LYS A 163 -10.15 3.08 -33.87
CA LYS A 163 -10.64 3.40 -32.53
C LYS A 163 -9.52 3.89 -31.62
N ALA A 164 -8.38 3.19 -31.62
CA ALA A 164 -7.22 3.57 -30.82
C ALA A 164 -6.63 4.93 -31.23
N GLN A 165 -6.60 5.22 -32.55
CA GLN A 165 -6.15 6.52 -33.07
C GLN A 165 -7.10 7.65 -32.69
N GLU A 166 -8.42 7.50 -32.87
CA GLU A 166 -9.41 8.49 -32.48
C GLU A 166 -9.40 8.73 -30.97
N MET A 167 -9.25 7.67 -30.15
CA MET A 167 -9.09 7.80 -28.69
C MET A 167 -7.85 8.61 -28.33
N MET A 168 -6.73 8.41 -29.02
CA MET A 168 -5.51 9.17 -28.79
C MET A 168 -5.68 10.65 -29.16
N MET A 169 -6.44 10.97 -30.20
CA MET A 169 -6.80 12.36 -30.56
C MET A 169 -7.65 13.03 -29.47
N ILE A 170 -8.62 12.32 -28.90
CA ILE A 170 -9.41 12.82 -27.76
C ILE A 170 -8.48 13.08 -26.56
N TYR A 171 -7.58 12.16 -26.24
CA TYR A 171 -6.62 12.34 -25.14
C TYR A 171 -5.71 13.56 -25.37
N GLN A 172 -5.24 13.79 -26.58
CA GLN A 172 -4.45 14.98 -26.93
C GLN A 172 -5.27 16.28 -26.78
N LYS A 173 -6.52 16.30 -27.27
CA LYS A 173 -7.43 17.44 -27.16
C LYS A 173 -7.66 17.86 -25.72
N TYR A 174 -7.87 16.89 -24.81
CA TYR A 174 -8.10 17.12 -23.38
C TYR A 174 -6.83 17.14 -22.55
N LYS A 175 -5.63 17.07 -23.16
CA LYS A 175 -4.33 17.00 -22.47
C LYS A 175 -4.24 15.86 -21.44
N ILE A 176 -4.88 14.74 -21.76
CA ILE A 176 -4.89 13.52 -20.93
C ILE A 176 -3.62 12.71 -21.21
N ASN A 177 -2.89 12.39 -20.16
CA ASN A 177 -1.80 11.42 -20.25
C ASN A 177 -2.33 10.02 -19.93
N PRO A 178 -2.40 9.09 -20.91
CA PRO A 178 -2.93 7.74 -20.67
C PRO A 178 -2.15 6.93 -19.62
N ALA A 179 -0.87 7.27 -19.40
CA ALA A 179 -0.06 6.62 -18.37
C ALA A 179 -0.33 7.13 -16.94
N SER A 180 -1.14 8.19 -16.76
CA SER A 180 -1.34 8.81 -15.45
C SER A 180 -2.03 7.88 -14.43
N GLY A 181 -2.94 7.01 -14.89
CA GLY A 181 -3.57 6.00 -14.03
C GLY A 181 -2.57 4.99 -13.48
N CYS A 182 -1.59 4.59 -14.29
CA CYS A 182 -0.52 3.68 -13.87
C CYS A 182 0.44 4.33 -12.87
N ILE A 183 0.69 5.65 -12.99
CA ILE A 183 1.61 6.37 -12.07
C ILE A 183 1.12 6.25 -10.62
N LEU A 184 -0.18 6.33 -10.37
CA LEU A 184 -0.72 6.15 -9.02
C LEU A 184 -0.40 4.77 -8.44
N ALA A 185 -0.59 3.72 -9.23
CA ALA A 185 -0.25 2.35 -8.83
C ALA A 185 1.27 2.20 -8.60
N PHE A 186 2.10 2.78 -9.46
CA PHE A 186 3.56 2.77 -9.32
C PHE A 186 4.08 3.49 -8.09
N VAL A 187 3.39 4.51 -7.60
CA VAL A 187 3.72 5.20 -6.34
C VAL A 187 3.15 4.42 -5.15
N GLN A 188 1.93 3.90 -5.27
CA GLN A 188 1.21 3.24 -4.17
C GLN A 188 1.81 1.90 -3.78
N LEU A 189 2.17 1.05 -4.77
CA LEU A 189 2.69 -0.29 -4.47
C LEU A 189 4.03 -0.27 -3.73
N PRO A 190 5.07 0.48 -4.17
CA PRO A 190 6.31 0.58 -3.41
C PRO A 190 6.10 1.12 -2.00
N LEU A 191 5.23 2.13 -1.84
CA LEU A 191 4.93 2.70 -0.54
C LEU A 191 4.26 1.66 0.39
N LEU A 192 3.29 0.90 -0.13
CA LEU A 192 2.64 -0.17 0.60
C LEU A 192 3.65 -1.22 1.06
N PHE A 193 4.50 -1.72 0.15
CA PHE A 193 5.50 -2.74 0.48
C PHE A 193 6.54 -2.22 1.46
N ALA A 194 6.97 -0.97 1.34
CA ALA A 194 7.92 -0.37 2.29
C ALA A 194 7.33 -0.26 3.70
N PHE A 195 6.05 0.16 3.83
CA PHE A 195 5.35 0.17 5.11
C PHE A 195 5.11 -1.24 5.65
N LEU A 196 4.67 -2.18 4.79
CA LEU A 196 4.48 -3.58 5.17
C LEU A 196 5.77 -4.17 5.75
N GLU A 197 6.89 -3.97 5.07
CA GLU A 197 8.18 -4.49 5.52
C GLU A 197 8.67 -3.76 6.77
N ALA A 198 8.58 -2.42 6.83
CA ALA A 198 8.97 -1.64 8.00
C ALA A 198 8.19 -2.06 9.25
N ILE A 199 6.86 -2.24 9.12
CA ILE A 199 6.00 -2.69 10.20
C ILE A 199 6.37 -4.11 10.61
N ASN A 200 6.46 -5.07 9.68
CA ASN A 200 6.74 -6.47 9.97
C ASN A 200 8.13 -6.71 10.57
N ARG A 201 9.08 -5.81 10.33
CA ARG A 201 10.45 -5.90 10.86
C ARG A 201 10.65 -5.15 12.18
N THR A 202 9.63 -4.47 12.71
CA THR A 202 9.72 -3.63 13.90
C THR A 202 8.95 -4.23 15.08
N PRO A 203 9.61 -5.03 15.96
CA PRO A 203 8.95 -5.69 17.10
C PRO A 203 8.18 -4.75 18.01
N ALA A 204 8.71 -3.55 18.28
CA ALA A 204 8.05 -2.55 19.12
C ALA A 204 6.62 -2.22 18.68
N LEU A 205 6.28 -2.37 17.38
CA LEU A 205 4.91 -2.16 16.90
C LEU A 205 3.98 -3.29 17.34
N PHE A 206 4.46 -4.53 17.31
CA PHE A 206 3.64 -5.70 17.62
C PHE A 206 3.48 -5.97 19.10
N GLU A 207 4.38 -5.44 19.93
CA GLU A 207 4.37 -5.62 21.36
C GLU A 207 3.48 -4.59 22.06
N ASN A 208 2.99 -3.57 21.35
CA ASN A 208 2.21 -2.48 21.89
C ASN A 208 0.74 -2.52 21.46
N ASN A 209 -0.09 -1.86 22.26
CA ASN A 209 -1.50 -1.66 21.99
C ASN A 209 -1.75 -0.24 21.46
N PHE A 210 -2.77 -0.11 20.64
CA PHE A 210 -3.31 1.18 20.22
C PHE A 210 -4.82 1.16 20.32
N LEU A 211 -5.38 2.03 21.17
CA LEU A 211 -6.79 1.98 21.53
C LEU A 211 -7.16 0.58 22.08
N VAL A 212 -8.11 -0.06 21.44
CA VAL A 212 -8.60 -1.41 21.80
C VAL A 212 -7.88 -2.54 21.04
N PHE A 213 -6.91 -2.20 20.19
CA PHE A 213 -6.21 -3.16 19.31
C PHE A 213 -4.81 -3.46 19.82
N GLN A 214 -4.51 -4.74 19.95
CA GLN A 214 -3.12 -5.20 20.02
C GLN A 214 -2.55 -5.16 18.60
N MET A 215 -1.49 -4.40 18.38
CA MET A 215 -1.02 -4.00 17.05
C MET A 215 -0.49 -5.16 16.19
N GLY A 216 0.01 -6.21 16.81
CA GLY A 216 0.48 -7.43 16.13
C GLY A 216 -0.62 -8.44 15.85
N THR A 217 -1.80 -8.29 16.47
CA THR A 217 -2.88 -9.27 16.34
C THR A 217 -3.58 -9.13 14.99
N THR A 218 -3.74 -10.25 14.31
CA THR A 218 -4.58 -10.32 13.11
C THR A 218 -6.05 -10.27 13.51
N PRO A 219 -6.92 -9.57 12.77
CA PRO A 219 -8.34 -9.49 13.10
C PRO A 219 -9.01 -10.86 13.26
N LEU A 220 -8.62 -11.84 12.45
CA LEU A 220 -9.15 -13.21 12.56
C LEU A 220 -8.89 -13.81 13.95
N VAL A 221 -7.67 -13.72 14.47
CA VAL A 221 -7.31 -14.22 15.80
C VAL A 221 -7.92 -13.35 16.91
N GLY A 222 -7.94 -12.03 16.70
CA GLY A 222 -8.58 -11.11 17.65
C GLY A 222 -10.05 -11.42 17.89
N ILE A 223 -10.78 -11.78 16.84
CA ILE A 223 -12.21 -12.15 16.91
C ILE A 223 -12.36 -13.58 17.46
N ALA A 224 -11.68 -14.55 16.85
CA ALA A 224 -11.91 -15.97 17.13
C ALA A 224 -11.33 -16.44 18.48
N THR A 225 -10.17 -15.90 18.88
CA THR A 225 -9.45 -16.36 20.06
C THR A 225 -9.61 -15.42 21.26
N HIS A 226 -9.58 -14.10 21.01
CA HIS A 226 -9.66 -13.10 22.06
C HIS A 226 -11.05 -12.53 22.27
N HIS A 227 -12.05 -12.94 21.47
CA HIS A 227 -13.44 -12.45 21.49
C HIS A 227 -13.53 -10.90 21.46
N ASN A 228 -12.53 -10.25 20.84
CA ASN A 228 -12.48 -8.80 20.68
C ASN A 228 -13.16 -8.39 19.35
N TYR A 229 -14.44 -8.11 19.42
CA TYR A 229 -15.26 -7.75 18.27
C TYR A 229 -14.96 -6.37 17.68
N TRP A 230 -14.15 -5.54 18.33
CA TRP A 230 -13.67 -4.27 17.76
C TRP A 230 -12.88 -4.48 16.46
N TYR A 231 -12.25 -5.64 16.28
CA TYR A 231 -11.58 -5.98 15.01
C TYR A 231 -12.54 -6.05 13.82
N ILE A 232 -13.84 -6.30 14.02
CA ILE A 232 -14.86 -6.21 12.96
C ILE A 232 -14.96 -4.76 12.48
N ILE A 233 -14.99 -3.80 13.40
CA ILE A 233 -15.01 -2.37 13.05
C ILE A 233 -13.76 -1.98 12.26
N LEU A 234 -12.58 -2.49 12.64
CA LEU A 234 -11.34 -2.26 11.90
C LEU A 234 -11.47 -2.76 10.45
N ILE A 235 -11.98 -3.98 10.24
CA ILE A 235 -12.20 -4.58 8.91
C ILE A 235 -13.18 -3.72 8.11
N VAL A 236 -14.32 -3.35 8.70
CA VAL A 236 -15.35 -2.51 8.04
C VAL A 236 -14.76 -1.16 7.63
N LEU A 237 -13.93 -0.54 8.48
CA LEU A 237 -13.26 0.72 8.15
C LEU A 237 -12.25 0.55 7.03
N ILE A 238 -11.46 -0.54 7.00
CA ILE A 238 -10.52 -0.82 5.90
C ILE A 238 -11.28 -0.93 4.58
N ILE A 239 -12.30 -1.77 4.52
CA ILE A 239 -13.08 -2.01 3.30
C ILE A 239 -13.83 -0.75 2.88
N GLY A 240 -14.51 -0.09 3.82
CA GLY A 240 -15.32 1.10 3.56
C GLY A 240 -14.49 2.29 3.06
N THR A 241 -13.38 2.62 3.74
CA THR A 241 -12.50 3.72 3.31
C THR A 241 -11.84 3.41 1.97
N THR A 242 -11.46 2.16 1.73
CA THR A 242 -10.89 1.74 0.45
C THR A 242 -11.92 1.85 -0.67
N PHE A 243 -13.13 1.35 -0.46
CA PHE A 243 -14.22 1.47 -1.42
C PHE A 243 -14.51 2.94 -1.77
N ILE A 244 -14.63 3.82 -0.77
CA ILE A 244 -14.87 5.25 -0.98
C ILE A 244 -13.71 5.89 -1.74
N SER A 245 -12.46 5.53 -1.44
CA SER A 245 -11.29 6.08 -2.14
C SER A 245 -11.26 5.71 -3.63
N PHE A 246 -11.74 4.51 -3.99
CA PHE A 246 -11.84 4.06 -5.38
C PHE A 246 -13.13 4.47 -6.09
N LYS A 247 -14.22 4.75 -5.36
CA LYS A 247 -15.52 5.12 -5.94
C LYS A 247 -15.39 6.27 -6.94
N LYS A 248 -14.55 7.27 -6.62
CA LYS A 248 -14.31 8.39 -7.54
C LYS A 248 -13.61 7.93 -8.81
N THR A 249 -12.55 7.13 -8.70
CA THR A 249 -11.83 6.59 -9.85
C THR A 249 -12.73 5.77 -10.77
N MET A 250 -13.66 4.98 -10.20
CA MET A 250 -14.64 4.23 -10.97
C MET A 250 -15.64 5.13 -11.70
N LYS A 251 -16.06 6.24 -11.05
CA LYS A 251 -17.08 7.14 -11.57
C LYS A 251 -16.54 8.06 -12.69
N ASP A 252 -15.24 8.36 -12.65
CA ASP A 252 -14.58 9.27 -13.58
C ASP A 252 -14.13 8.57 -14.89
N GLN A 253 -14.29 7.25 -14.99
CA GLN A 253 -13.95 6.47 -16.19
C GLN A 253 -15.18 6.26 -17.08
N SER A 254 -14.99 6.33 -18.40
CA SER A 254 -16.04 6.12 -19.41
C SER A 254 -15.58 5.13 -20.48
N GLY A 255 -16.53 4.43 -21.10
CA GLY A 255 -16.27 3.49 -22.19
C GLY A 255 -15.77 2.11 -21.75
N ALA A 256 -15.22 1.32 -22.69
CA ALA A 256 -14.71 -0.05 -22.42
C ALA A 256 -13.57 -0.06 -21.39
N ALA A 257 -12.72 0.97 -21.37
CA ALA A 257 -11.68 1.14 -20.35
C ALA A 257 -12.29 1.27 -18.93
N ALA A 258 -13.50 1.82 -18.80
CA ALA A 258 -14.21 1.88 -17.52
C ALA A 258 -14.59 0.51 -17.00
N ASN A 259 -15.04 -0.40 -17.84
CA ASN A 259 -15.42 -1.75 -17.44
C ASN A 259 -14.19 -2.53 -16.97
N GLN A 260 -13.09 -2.49 -17.72
CA GLN A 260 -11.84 -3.12 -17.32
C GLN A 260 -11.32 -2.55 -15.98
N MET A 261 -11.38 -1.24 -15.79
CA MET A 261 -10.98 -0.58 -14.54
C MET A 261 -11.88 -1.00 -13.37
N LYS A 262 -13.21 -1.10 -13.57
CA LYS A 262 -14.14 -1.59 -12.54
C LYS A 262 -13.79 -3.01 -12.10
N TYR A 263 -13.56 -3.94 -13.04
CA TYR A 263 -13.15 -5.30 -12.70
C TYR A 263 -11.84 -5.33 -11.90
N THR A 264 -10.84 -4.55 -12.30
CA THR A 264 -9.57 -4.43 -11.58
C THR A 264 -9.77 -3.92 -10.16
N ILE A 265 -10.62 -2.90 -9.97
CA ILE A 265 -10.90 -2.33 -8.65
C ILE A 265 -11.67 -3.32 -7.78
N TYR A 266 -12.68 -4.01 -8.31
CA TYR A 266 -13.41 -5.04 -7.55
C TYR A 266 -12.50 -6.21 -7.15
N PHE A 267 -11.63 -6.66 -8.05
CA PHE A 267 -10.63 -7.67 -7.73
C PHE A 267 -9.70 -7.20 -6.60
N MET A 268 -9.22 -5.96 -6.68
CA MET A 268 -8.36 -5.38 -5.65
C MET A 268 -9.09 -5.21 -4.31
N LEU A 269 -10.37 -4.79 -4.33
CA LEU A 269 -11.21 -4.73 -3.12
C LEU A 269 -11.39 -6.11 -2.49
N ALA A 270 -11.63 -7.15 -3.28
CA ALA A 270 -11.75 -8.52 -2.78
C ALA A 270 -10.44 -8.99 -2.12
N MET A 271 -9.29 -8.74 -2.76
CA MET A 271 -7.99 -9.06 -2.19
C MET A 271 -7.72 -8.32 -0.87
N ILE A 272 -8.04 -7.02 -0.82
CA ILE A 272 -7.86 -6.20 0.40
C ILE A 272 -8.81 -6.69 1.51
N SER A 273 -10.04 -7.07 1.15
CA SER A 273 -10.99 -7.62 2.11
C SER A 273 -10.45 -8.91 2.75
N ILE A 274 -9.91 -9.83 1.95
CA ILE A 274 -9.29 -11.07 2.47
C ILE A 274 -8.07 -10.72 3.33
N ALA A 275 -7.20 -9.84 2.85
CA ALA A 275 -6.00 -9.41 3.56
C ALA A 275 -6.33 -8.75 4.91
N SER A 276 -7.45 -8.03 5.02
CA SER A 276 -7.87 -7.36 6.24
C SER A 276 -8.15 -8.32 7.41
N PHE A 277 -8.42 -9.60 7.16
CA PHE A 277 -8.58 -10.61 8.20
C PHE A 277 -7.26 -11.19 8.69
N THR A 278 -6.25 -11.25 7.82
CA THR A 278 -5.01 -12.00 8.03
C THR A 278 -3.78 -11.14 8.30
N LEU A 279 -3.84 -9.85 7.99
CA LEU A 279 -2.76 -8.92 8.27
C LEU A 279 -2.90 -8.30 9.67
N PRO A 280 -1.77 -7.99 10.35
CA PRO A 280 -1.81 -7.36 11.68
C PRO A 280 -2.56 -6.03 11.70
N ALA A 281 -3.18 -5.69 12.85
CA ALA A 281 -3.96 -4.46 13.03
C ALA A 281 -3.15 -3.19 12.71
N SER A 282 -1.84 -3.19 12.94
CA SER A 282 -0.93 -2.10 12.57
C SER A 282 -0.99 -1.74 11.09
N LEU A 283 -1.10 -2.74 10.21
CA LEU A 283 -1.28 -2.52 8.78
C LEU A 283 -2.68 -2.01 8.43
N GLY A 284 -3.70 -2.48 9.16
CA GLY A 284 -5.06 -1.95 9.01
C GLY A 284 -5.13 -0.46 9.30
N ILE A 285 -4.46 0.00 10.37
CA ILE A 285 -4.36 1.43 10.73
C ILE A 285 -3.67 2.24 9.63
N TYR A 286 -2.53 1.75 9.11
CA TYR A 286 -1.87 2.36 7.95
C TYR A 286 -2.82 2.45 6.74
N TRP A 287 -3.55 1.38 6.46
CA TRP A 287 -4.46 1.31 5.30
C TRP A 287 -5.59 2.32 5.39
N ILE A 288 -6.27 2.38 6.54
CA ILE A 288 -7.34 3.36 6.80
C ILE A 288 -6.80 4.79 6.65
N THR A 289 -5.66 5.10 7.29
CA THR A 289 -5.05 6.43 7.23
C THR A 289 -4.72 6.83 5.79
N SER A 290 -4.11 5.92 5.04
CA SER A 290 -3.75 6.11 3.64
C SER A 290 -4.98 6.36 2.74
N SER A 291 -6.06 5.60 2.96
CA SER A 291 -7.31 5.73 2.22
C SER A 291 -8.04 7.05 2.56
N LEU A 292 -8.10 7.42 3.83
CA LEU A 292 -8.69 8.69 4.27
C LEU A 292 -7.94 9.90 3.69
N PHE A 293 -6.61 9.85 3.67
CA PHE A 293 -5.81 10.90 3.02
C PHE A 293 -6.16 11.01 1.53
N THR A 294 -6.27 9.88 0.82
CA THR A 294 -6.63 9.86 -0.61
C THR A 294 -8.02 10.45 -0.83
N ILE A 295 -9.00 10.12 0.01
CA ILE A 295 -10.35 10.70 -0.03
C ILE A 295 -10.27 12.22 0.14
N GLY A 296 -9.59 12.70 1.20
CA GLY A 296 -9.41 14.13 1.46
C GLY A 296 -8.71 14.86 0.31
N GLN A 297 -7.65 14.27 -0.27
CA GLN A 297 -6.96 14.83 -1.41
C GLN A 297 -7.85 14.94 -2.65
N ASN A 298 -8.66 13.92 -2.93
CA ASN A 298 -9.60 13.94 -4.04
C ASN A 298 -10.67 15.03 -3.86
N MET A 299 -11.21 15.19 -2.66
CA MET A 299 -12.16 16.26 -2.32
C MET A 299 -11.51 17.65 -2.47
N TYR A 300 -10.27 17.84 -2.02
CA TYR A 300 -9.54 19.10 -2.17
C TYR A 300 -9.33 19.48 -3.64
N VAL A 301 -8.93 18.52 -4.48
CA VAL A 301 -8.74 18.75 -5.93
C VAL A 301 -10.04 19.11 -6.61
N GLU A 302 -11.16 18.51 -6.22
CA GLU A 302 -12.50 18.80 -6.77
C GLU A 302 -12.98 20.20 -6.41
N ARG A 303 -12.86 20.63 -5.13
CA ARG A 303 -13.28 21.98 -4.67
C ARG A 303 -12.50 23.11 -5.30
N LYS A 304 -11.23 22.92 -5.63
CA LYS A 304 -10.39 23.97 -6.21
C LYS A 304 -10.71 24.28 -7.68
N LYS A 305 -11.63 23.52 -8.31
CA LYS A 305 -12.00 23.64 -9.73
C LYS A 305 -13.42 24.16 -9.94
N ASN A 306 -14.25 24.14 -8.91
CA ASN A 306 -15.51 24.88 -8.84
C ASN A 306 -15.24 26.29 -8.30
#